data_7d0baac3edea2f509639ba97f9d60bda
#
_entry.id   7d0baac3edea2f509639ba97f9d60bda
#
_cell.length_a   1.000
_cell.length_b   1.000
_cell.length_c   1.000
_cell.angle_alpha   90.00
_cell.angle_beta   90.00
_cell.angle_gamma   90.00
#
_symmetry.space_group_name_H-M   'P 1'
#
loop_
_entity.id
_entity.type
_entity.pdbx_description
1 polymer ?
#
loop_
_entity_poly.entity_id
_entity_poly.type
_entity_poly.pdbx_seq_one_letter_code
_entity_poly.pdbx_strand_id
1 'polypeptide(L)'
;FIQKALGRKMLKKPRISVCVPSGVTEVEKKAVEDATYSAGAREVAIIEEPIAAAIGAGIDISRPCGNMIVDIGGGTTDIAVISLGGTVVSTSIKIAGDDFDDALVRYMRKKHSLLIGERTAEDIKIKIGSAYPRAEVATMEVRGRNLLTGLPKTVTVTSEETEEALRDATAQIVDAVHSVLEKTPPELAADIADRGIVLTGGGSLLQGLEELIESKTGINTMTAEDPMTAVAIGT
;
A
#
# COMPACT_ATOMS: atom_id res chain seq x y z
N PHE A 1 -15.03 6.06 -17.16
CA PHE A 1 -13.58 6.23 -17.20
C PHE A 1 -13.05 6.12 -18.64
N ILE A 2 -13.20 4.99 -19.38
CA ILE A 2 -12.68 4.76 -20.74
C ILE A 2 -13.06 5.89 -21.70
N GLN A 3 -14.35 6.27 -21.77
CA GLN A 3 -14.83 7.36 -22.63
C GLN A 3 -14.25 8.73 -22.23
N LYS A 4 -13.98 8.94 -20.94
CA LYS A 4 -13.38 10.18 -20.41
C LYS A 4 -11.90 10.27 -20.75
N ALA A 5 -11.18 9.14 -20.66
CA ALA A 5 -9.74 9.06 -20.96
C ALA A 5 -9.44 9.18 -22.47
N LEU A 6 -10.27 8.58 -23.33
CA LEU A 6 -10.05 8.48 -24.78
C LEU A 6 -10.82 9.55 -25.60
N GLY A 7 -11.63 10.41 -24.95
CA GLY A 7 -12.45 11.41 -25.61
C GLY A 7 -13.73 10.86 -26.28
N ARG A 8 -14.56 11.77 -26.80
CA ARG A 8 -15.94 11.46 -27.24
C ARG A 8 -16.09 10.63 -28.51
N LYS A 9 -15.03 10.32 -29.27
CA LYS A 9 -15.12 9.55 -30.52
C LYS A 9 -14.05 8.47 -30.56
N MET A 10 -14.38 7.30 -30.02
CA MET A 10 -13.60 6.10 -30.30
C MET A 10 -13.97 5.54 -31.68
N LEU A 11 -13.13 5.79 -32.67
CA LEU A 11 -13.26 5.16 -34.01
C LEU A 11 -12.83 3.68 -33.99
N LYS A 12 -12.04 3.28 -32.99
CA LYS A 12 -11.60 1.89 -32.76
C LYS A 12 -11.74 1.55 -31.28
N LYS A 13 -12.20 0.33 -31.00
CA LYS A 13 -12.25 -0.20 -29.62
C LYS A 13 -10.83 -0.39 -29.09
N PRO A 14 -10.52 0.06 -27.85
CA PRO A 14 -9.19 -0.06 -27.27
C PRO A 14 -8.86 -1.48 -26.83
N ARG A 15 -7.55 -1.77 -26.69
CA ARG A 15 -7.04 -2.82 -25.83
C ARG A 15 -6.97 -2.26 -24.41
N ILE A 16 -7.37 -3.04 -23.42
CA ILE A 16 -7.41 -2.59 -22.03
C ILE A 16 -6.73 -3.66 -21.18
N SER A 17 -5.74 -3.25 -20.41
CA SER A 17 -5.20 -4.04 -19.30
C SER A 17 -5.92 -3.62 -18.02
N VAL A 18 -6.24 -4.60 -17.17
CA VAL A 18 -6.92 -4.38 -15.88
C VAL A 18 -6.16 -5.11 -14.80
N CYS A 19 -5.82 -4.37 -13.74
CA CYS A 19 -5.19 -4.93 -12.56
C CYS A 19 -6.24 -5.55 -11.64
N VAL A 20 -5.90 -6.67 -11.03
CA VAL A 20 -6.72 -7.35 -10.02
C VAL A 20 -5.84 -7.81 -8.85
N PRO A 21 -6.34 -7.81 -7.62
CA PRO A 21 -5.61 -8.37 -6.47
C PRO A 21 -5.23 -9.84 -6.69
N SER A 22 -4.14 -10.28 -6.09
CA SER A 22 -3.63 -11.66 -6.25
C SER A 22 -4.55 -12.74 -5.66
N GLY A 23 -5.45 -12.36 -4.75
CA GLY A 23 -6.39 -13.28 -4.10
C GLY A 23 -7.74 -13.49 -4.80
N VAL A 24 -7.96 -12.91 -5.99
CA VAL A 24 -9.25 -13.03 -6.69
C VAL A 24 -9.45 -14.40 -7.31
N THR A 25 -10.70 -14.89 -7.26
CA THR A 25 -11.11 -16.15 -7.86
C THR A 25 -11.21 -16.04 -9.38
N GLU A 26 -11.16 -17.17 -10.09
CA GLU A 26 -11.37 -17.21 -11.56
C GLU A 26 -12.75 -16.64 -11.97
N VAL A 27 -13.76 -16.79 -11.12
CA VAL A 27 -15.11 -16.20 -11.38
C VAL A 27 -15.04 -14.67 -11.30
N GLU A 28 -14.34 -14.12 -10.32
CA GLU A 28 -14.15 -12.67 -10.19
C GLU A 28 -13.29 -12.11 -11.33
N LYS A 29 -12.19 -12.79 -11.70
CA LYS A 29 -11.39 -12.43 -12.88
C LYS A 29 -12.27 -12.37 -14.14
N LYS A 30 -13.10 -13.39 -14.33
CA LYS A 30 -14.02 -13.43 -15.47
C LYS A 30 -15.06 -12.32 -15.43
N ALA A 31 -15.60 -11.98 -14.26
CA ALA A 31 -16.55 -10.87 -14.12
C ALA A 31 -15.91 -9.52 -14.47
N VAL A 32 -14.66 -9.28 -14.07
CA VAL A 32 -13.88 -8.08 -14.43
C VAL A 32 -13.64 -8.03 -15.95
N GLU A 33 -13.25 -9.14 -16.54
CA GLU A 33 -13.05 -9.26 -17.99
C GLU A 33 -14.33 -8.92 -18.75
N ASP A 34 -15.46 -9.55 -18.41
CA ASP A 34 -16.77 -9.36 -19.04
C ASP A 34 -17.27 -7.91 -18.87
N ALA A 35 -17.08 -7.32 -17.69
CA ALA A 35 -17.40 -5.91 -17.43
C ALA A 35 -16.56 -4.97 -18.32
N THR A 36 -15.29 -5.29 -18.52
CA THR A 36 -14.37 -4.50 -19.35
C THR A 36 -14.74 -4.61 -20.85
N TYR A 37 -15.09 -5.80 -21.33
CA TYR A 37 -15.64 -5.96 -22.67
C TYR A 37 -16.96 -5.20 -22.87
N SER A 38 -17.85 -5.26 -21.87
CA SER A 38 -19.12 -4.53 -21.86
C SER A 38 -18.91 -3.01 -21.88
N ALA A 39 -17.84 -2.51 -21.28
CA ALA A 39 -17.44 -1.11 -21.32
C ALA A 39 -16.87 -0.68 -22.68
N GLY A 40 -16.66 -1.59 -23.62
CA GLY A 40 -16.27 -1.31 -25.01
C GLY A 40 -14.84 -1.69 -25.37
N ALA A 41 -14.16 -2.50 -24.57
CA ALA A 41 -12.86 -3.05 -24.94
C ALA A 41 -12.94 -3.96 -26.17
N ARG A 42 -11.90 -3.97 -27.01
CA ARG A 42 -11.69 -4.95 -28.06
C ARG A 42 -11.01 -6.20 -27.53
N GLU A 43 -10.10 -6.00 -26.61
CA GLU A 43 -9.22 -7.02 -26.06
C GLU A 43 -8.93 -6.64 -24.60
N VAL A 44 -8.98 -7.60 -23.72
CA VAL A 44 -8.76 -7.40 -22.28
C VAL A 44 -7.60 -8.29 -21.84
N ALA A 45 -6.64 -7.73 -21.13
CA ALA A 45 -5.61 -8.44 -20.43
C ALA A 45 -5.79 -8.24 -18.92
N ILE A 46 -5.78 -9.33 -18.16
CA ILE A 46 -5.81 -9.28 -16.71
C ILE A 46 -4.38 -9.48 -16.20
N ILE A 47 -3.96 -8.61 -15.28
CA ILE A 47 -2.65 -8.68 -14.62
C ILE A 47 -2.86 -8.64 -13.10
N GLU A 48 -2.08 -9.38 -12.35
CA GLU A 48 -2.13 -9.31 -10.87
C GLU A 48 -1.45 -8.03 -10.36
N GLU A 49 -2.04 -7.36 -9.38
CA GLU A 49 -1.53 -6.11 -8.81
C GLU A 49 -0.06 -6.17 -8.41
N PRO A 50 0.44 -7.22 -7.69
CA PRO A 50 1.85 -7.29 -7.32
C PRO A 50 2.79 -7.39 -8.54
N ILE A 51 2.35 -8.07 -9.61
CA ILE A 51 3.14 -8.17 -10.86
C ILE A 51 3.22 -6.80 -11.51
N ALA A 52 2.10 -6.10 -11.64
CA ALA A 52 2.07 -4.76 -12.18
C ALA A 52 2.91 -3.80 -11.30
N ALA A 53 2.75 -3.87 -9.97
CA ALA A 53 3.55 -3.07 -9.03
C ALA A 53 5.06 -3.29 -9.24
N ALA A 54 5.49 -4.55 -9.40
CA ALA A 54 6.90 -4.89 -9.61
C ALA A 54 7.43 -4.34 -10.94
N ILE A 55 6.66 -4.48 -12.03
CA ILE A 55 7.02 -3.92 -13.34
C ILE A 55 7.13 -2.40 -13.26
N GLY A 56 6.12 -1.73 -12.64
CA GLY A 56 6.10 -0.29 -12.50
C GLY A 56 7.19 0.26 -11.58
N ALA A 57 7.63 -0.53 -10.59
CA ALA A 57 8.79 -0.23 -9.76
C ALA A 57 10.14 -0.48 -10.47
N GLY A 58 10.13 -0.91 -11.74
CA GLY A 58 11.35 -1.16 -12.53
C GLY A 58 12.06 -2.46 -12.20
N ILE A 59 11.40 -3.42 -11.53
CA ILE A 59 11.97 -4.72 -11.20
C ILE A 59 11.94 -5.62 -12.44
N ASP A 60 13.09 -6.19 -12.81
CA ASP A 60 13.16 -7.21 -13.86
C ASP A 60 12.69 -8.56 -13.31
N ILE A 61 11.39 -8.83 -13.46
CA ILE A 61 10.75 -10.05 -12.99
C ILE A 61 10.96 -11.26 -13.91
N SER A 62 11.59 -11.09 -15.09
CA SER A 62 11.79 -12.16 -16.06
C SER A 62 12.88 -13.16 -15.66
N ARG A 63 13.74 -12.77 -14.73
CA ARG A 63 14.87 -13.58 -14.27
C ARG A 63 14.44 -14.68 -13.29
N PRO A 64 15.20 -15.79 -13.23
CA PRO A 64 14.98 -16.85 -12.25
C PRO A 64 15.57 -16.46 -10.88
N CYS A 65 15.05 -15.38 -10.30
CA CYS A 65 15.44 -14.90 -8.97
C CYS A 65 14.22 -14.42 -8.20
N GLY A 66 14.29 -14.49 -6.87
CA GLY A 66 13.25 -14.01 -5.97
C GLY A 66 13.23 -12.48 -5.89
N ASN A 67 12.08 -11.89 -6.14
CA ASN A 67 11.83 -10.46 -5.92
C ASN A 67 10.62 -10.33 -5.00
N MET A 68 10.75 -9.61 -3.89
CA MET A 68 9.65 -9.36 -2.98
C MET A 68 9.12 -7.95 -3.14
N ILE A 69 7.82 -7.84 -3.32
CA ILE A 69 7.11 -6.57 -3.40
C ILE A 69 6.02 -6.50 -2.35
N VAL A 70 5.86 -5.32 -1.77
CA VAL A 70 4.81 -4.99 -0.79
C VAL A 70 4.09 -3.75 -1.30
N ASP A 71 2.90 -3.93 -1.81
CA ASP A 71 2.06 -2.84 -2.31
C ASP A 71 1.05 -2.44 -1.24
N ILE A 72 1.21 -1.24 -0.68
CA ILE A 72 0.39 -0.71 0.41
C ILE A 72 -0.53 0.37 -0.16
N GLY A 73 -1.73 -0.03 -0.51
CA GLY A 73 -2.76 0.85 -1.06
C GLY A 73 -3.52 1.66 -0.01
N GLY A 74 -4.75 2.07 -0.33
CA GLY A 74 -5.69 2.67 0.63
C GLY A 74 -6.33 1.63 1.55
N GLY A 75 -6.90 0.56 0.98
CA GLY A 75 -7.69 -0.43 1.73
C GLY A 75 -7.04 -1.82 1.84
N THR A 76 -6.00 -2.12 1.07
CA THR A 76 -5.30 -3.42 1.10
C THR A 76 -3.79 -3.25 1.05
N THR A 77 -3.11 -4.21 1.65
CA THR A 77 -1.68 -4.43 1.45
C THR A 77 -1.49 -5.79 0.79
N ASP A 78 -0.94 -5.78 -0.41
CA ASP A 78 -0.65 -6.96 -1.22
C ASP A 78 0.86 -7.24 -1.19
N ILE A 79 1.21 -8.44 -0.75
CA ILE A 79 2.59 -8.87 -0.57
C ILE A 79 2.83 -10.07 -1.45
N ALA A 80 3.85 -10.04 -2.29
CA ALA A 80 4.17 -11.16 -3.17
C ALA A 80 5.67 -11.37 -3.37
N VAL A 81 6.04 -12.62 -3.56
CA VAL A 81 7.33 -13.05 -4.10
C VAL A 81 7.13 -13.46 -5.55
N ILE A 82 7.88 -12.83 -6.43
CA ILE A 82 7.78 -12.99 -7.88
C ILE A 82 9.08 -13.56 -8.42
N SER A 83 8.96 -14.54 -9.30
CA SER A 83 10.10 -15.12 -10.04
C SER A 83 9.64 -15.59 -11.42
N LEU A 84 10.47 -15.44 -12.45
CA LEU A 84 10.17 -15.85 -13.84
C LEU A 84 8.82 -15.30 -14.35
N GLY A 85 8.49 -14.06 -13.98
CA GLY A 85 7.27 -13.38 -14.39
C GLY A 85 5.99 -13.88 -13.73
N GLY A 86 6.07 -14.76 -12.74
CA GLY A 86 4.92 -15.31 -12.02
C GLY A 86 5.01 -15.13 -10.49
N THR A 87 3.85 -15.10 -9.84
CA THR A 87 3.72 -15.07 -8.39
C THR A 87 3.99 -16.45 -7.81
N VAL A 88 4.99 -16.57 -6.92
CA VAL A 88 5.36 -17.81 -6.24
C VAL A 88 4.62 -17.96 -4.91
N VAL A 89 4.64 -16.91 -4.11
CA VAL A 89 3.91 -16.80 -2.84
C VAL A 89 3.28 -15.42 -2.78
N SER A 90 2.03 -15.33 -2.35
CA SER A 90 1.39 -14.04 -2.11
C SER A 90 0.42 -14.09 -0.94
N THR A 91 0.16 -12.93 -0.38
CA THR A 91 -0.89 -12.71 0.60
C THR A 91 -1.45 -11.30 0.44
N SER A 92 -2.73 -11.14 0.73
CA SER A 92 -3.39 -9.83 0.77
C SER A 92 -4.04 -9.67 2.14
N ILE A 93 -3.81 -8.54 2.78
CA ILE A 93 -4.45 -8.18 4.05
C ILE A 93 -5.24 -6.89 3.89
N LYS A 94 -6.32 -6.77 4.65
CA LYS A 94 -7.18 -5.57 4.68
C LYS A 94 -6.69 -4.58 5.74
N ILE A 95 -5.43 -4.24 5.70
CA ILE A 95 -4.79 -3.22 6.55
C ILE A 95 -3.91 -2.37 5.63
N ALA A 96 -4.21 -1.08 5.52
CA ALA A 96 -3.51 -0.16 4.64
C ALA A 96 -3.70 1.31 5.04
N GLY A 97 -3.60 2.25 4.10
CA GLY A 97 -3.63 3.69 4.34
C GLY A 97 -4.85 4.21 5.08
N ASP A 98 -6.03 3.63 4.82
CA ASP A 98 -7.30 4.02 5.47
C ASP A 98 -7.33 3.56 6.94
N ASP A 99 -6.70 2.40 7.25
CA ASP A 99 -6.57 1.92 8.63
C ASP A 99 -5.63 2.80 9.46
N PHE A 100 -4.61 3.40 8.80
CA PHE A 100 -3.75 4.39 9.43
C PHE A 100 -4.55 5.64 9.83
N ASP A 101 -5.41 6.14 8.95
CA ASP A 101 -6.27 7.29 9.22
C ASP A 101 -7.24 6.98 10.35
N ASP A 102 -7.88 5.83 10.33
CA ASP A 102 -8.76 5.36 11.39
C ASP A 102 -8.05 5.19 12.73
N ALA A 103 -6.82 4.70 12.73
CA ALA A 103 -6.01 4.57 13.94
C ALA A 103 -5.72 5.96 14.56
N LEU A 104 -5.38 6.95 13.72
CA LEU A 104 -5.18 8.33 14.14
C LEU A 104 -6.47 8.95 14.70
N VAL A 105 -7.61 8.75 14.04
CA VAL A 105 -8.92 9.23 14.55
C VAL A 105 -9.23 8.63 15.92
N ARG A 106 -9.01 7.32 16.10
CA ARG A 106 -9.22 6.63 17.38
C ARG A 106 -8.28 7.15 18.46
N TYR A 107 -7.01 7.37 18.13
CA TYR A 107 -6.00 7.90 19.04
C TYR A 107 -6.35 9.32 19.51
N MET A 108 -6.67 10.22 18.58
CA MET A 108 -7.07 11.59 18.89
C MET A 108 -8.30 11.65 19.80
N ARG A 109 -9.26 10.76 19.57
CA ARG A 109 -10.44 10.62 20.44
C ARG A 109 -10.04 10.19 21.85
N LYS A 110 -9.19 9.15 21.97
CA LYS A 110 -8.82 8.54 23.25
C LYS A 110 -7.89 9.43 24.08
N LYS A 111 -6.84 9.96 23.45
CA LYS A 111 -5.76 10.69 24.12
C LYS A 111 -6.10 12.17 24.39
N HIS A 112 -6.67 12.82 23.38
CA HIS A 112 -6.92 14.26 23.41
C HIS A 112 -8.39 14.65 23.64
N SER A 113 -9.32 13.67 23.71
CA SER A 113 -10.77 13.89 23.71
C SER A 113 -11.19 14.79 22.54
N LEU A 114 -10.53 14.63 21.39
CA LEU A 114 -10.73 15.45 20.20
C LEU A 114 -11.31 14.60 19.07
N LEU A 115 -12.44 15.03 18.52
CA LEU A 115 -13.01 14.44 17.30
C LEU A 115 -12.46 15.18 16.10
N ILE A 116 -11.79 14.45 15.23
CA ILE A 116 -11.29 14.90 13.93
C ILE A 116 -11.98 14.11 12.80
N GLY A 117 -11.98 14.66 11.59
CA GLY A 117 -12.47 13.98 10.38
C GLY A 117 -11.33 13.22 9.67
N GLU A 118 -11.71 12.33 8.75
CA GLU A 118 -10.78 11.52 7.93
C GLU A 118 -9.71 12.37 7.23
N ARG A 119 -10.11 13.46 6.57
CA ARG A 119 -9.18 14.38 5.92
C ARG A 119 -8.13 14.95 6.87
N THR A 120 -8.51 15.24 8.12
CA THR A 120 -7.56 15.74 9.12
C THR A 120 -6.60 14.63 9.56
N ALA A 121 -7.08 13.40 9.67
CA ALA A 121 -6.25 12.24 9.98
C ALA A 121 -5.24 11.98 8.84
N GLU A 122 -5.69 12.03 7.59
CA GLU A 122 -4.82 11.94 6.41
C GLU A 122 -3.75 13.06 6.40
N ASP A 123 -4.12 14.30 6.69
CA ASP A 123 -3.18 15.42 6.83
C ASP A 123 -2.12 15.16 7.92
N ILE A 124 -2.52 14.58 9.07
CA ILE A 124 -1.61 14.20 10.16
C ILE A 124 -0.66 13.10 9.66
N LYS A 125 -1.21 12.03 9.05
CA LYS A 125 -0.44 10.91 8.49
C LYS A 125 0.64 11.40 7.52
N ILE A 126 0.27 12.26 6.56
CA ILE A 126 1.18 12.75 5.53
C ILE A 126 2.28 13.66 6.12
N LYS A 127 1.94 14.54 7.07
CA LYS A 127 2.86 15.58 7.55
C LYS A 127 3.79 15.09 8.66
N ILE A 128 3.25 14.34 9.61
CA ILE A 128 3.98 13.93 10.82
C ILE A 128 3.83 12.44 11.15
N GLY A 129 3.07 11.66 10.36
CA GLY A 129 2.91 10.22 10.54
C GLY A 129 4.26 9.51 10.56
N SER A 130 4.44 8.58 11.48
CA SER A 130 5.68 7.80 11.59
C SER A 130 5.38 6.36 12.00
N ALA A 131 6.05 5.41 11.34
CA ALA A 131 6.02 3.98 11.70
C ALA A 131 7.21 3.58 12.59
N TYR A 132 8.23 4.44 12.67
CA TYR A 132 9.47 4.18 13.41
C TYR A 132 9.96 5.47 14.12
N PRO A 133 10.68 5.39 15.25
CA PRO A 133 11.18 6.57 15.93
C PRO A 133 11.99 7.49 15.02
N ARG A 134 11.65 8.77 15.03
CA ARG A 134 12.39 9.80 14.28
C ARG A 134 13.55 10.35 15.08
N ALA A 135 14.62 10.78 14.40
CA ALA A 135 15.73 11.50 15.04
C ALA A 135 15.28 12.87 15.60
N GLU A 136 14.34 13.53 14.90
CA GLU A 136 13.75 14.80 15.34
C GLU A 136 12.23 14.65 15.44
N VAL A 137 11.66 15.09 16.57
CA VAL A 137 10.22 15.06 16.79
C VAL A 137 9.54 16.12 15.95
N ALA A 138 8.72 15.69 14.99
CA ALA A 138 7.87 16.57 14.22
C ALA A 138 6.59 16.88 15.00
N THR A 139 6.05 18.10 14.85
CA THR A 139 4.82 18.52 15.53
C THR A 139 3.85 19.19 14.56
N MET A 140 2.55 19.07 14.84
CA MET A 140 1.49 19.70 14.06
C MET A 140 0.35 20.17 14.96
N GLU A 141 -0.16 21.37 14.70
CA GLU A 141 -1.41 21.83 15.33
C GLU A 141 -2.63 21.21 14.61
N VAL A 142 -3.47 20.53 15.39
CA VAL A 142 -4.66 19.86 14.91
C VAL A 142 -5.89 20.48 15.53
N ARG A 143 -6.88 20.82 14.71
CA ARG A 143 -8.16 21.37 15.14
C ARG A 143 -9.28 20.35 15.02
N GLY A 144 -10.13 20.29 16.03
CA GLY A 144 -11.27 19.41 16.03
C GLY A 144 -12.30 19.85 17.05
N ARG A 145 -13.31 19.01 17.27
CA ARG A 145 -14.34 19.24 18.30
C ARG A 145 -13.95 18.53 19.59
N ASN A 146 -13.87 19.29 20.67
CA ASN A 146 -13.69 18.72 22.01
C ASN A 146 -14.92 17.89 22.39
N LEU A 147 -14.72 16.62 22.71
CA LEU A 147 -15.80 15.68 23.05
C LEU A 147 -16.43 15.95 24.42
N LEU A 148 -15.72 16.66 25.31
CA LEU A 148 -16.23 16.97 26.66
C LEU A 148 -17.10 18.23 26.66
N THR A 149 -16.72 19.24 25.87
CA THR A 149 -17.40 20.54 25.86
C THR A 149 -18.24 20.82 24.63
N GLY A 150 -18.05 20.03 23.56
CA GLY A 150 -18.66 20.23 22.24
C GLY A 150 -18.06 21.39 21.43
N LEU A 151 -17.12 22.15 22.00
CA LEU A 151 -16.55 23.36 21.38
C LEU A 151 -15.31 23.03 20.51
N PRO A 152 -14.95 23.91 19.56
CA PRO A 152 -13.68 23.81 18.85
C PRO A 152 -12.50 23.82 19.80
N LYS A 153 -11.52 22.95 19.56
CA LYS A 153 -10.28 22.86 20.33
C LYS A 153 -9.11 22.63 19.38
N THR A 154 -7.97 23.23 19.68
CA THR A 154 -6.69 22.97 19.01
C THR A 154 -5.75 22.23 19.96
N VAL A 155 -5.06 21.24 19.48
CA VAL A 155 -4.02 20.49 20.21
C VAL A 155 -2.76 20.38 19.34
N THR A 156 -1.61 20.33 19.98
CA THR A 156 -0.36 19.98 19.30
C THR A 156 -0.17 18.46 19.36
N VAL A 157 0.04 17.84 18.22
CA VAL A 157 0.29 16.39 18.06
C VAL A 157 1.74 16.20 17.64
N THR A 158 2.40 15.16 18.15
CA THR A 158 3.78 14.84 17.83
C THR A 158 3.91 13.59 16.97
N SER A 159 5.04 13.43 16.28
CA SER A 159 5.33 12.19 15.52
C SER A 159 5.47 10.96 16.42
N GLU A 160 5.84 11.11 17.69
CA GLU A 160 5.86 10.02 18.66
C GLU A 160 4.44 9.53 18.98
N GLU A 161 3.48 10.45 19.08
CA GLU A 161 2.07 10.11 19.27
C GLU A 161 1.49 9.41 18.04
N THR A 162 1.92 9.80 16.84
CA THR A 162 1.48 9.10 15.60
C THR A 162 2.10 7.71 15.51
N GLU A 163 3.35 7.52 15.88
CA GLU A 163 3.98 6.19 15.99
C GLU A 163 3.23 5.29 16.97
N GLU A 164 2.88 5.81 18.17
CA GLU A 164 2.06 5.06 19.13
C GLU A 164 0.70 4.67 18.54
N ALA A 165 0.06 5.58 17.81
CA ALA A 165 -1.25 5.35 17.21
C ALA A 165 -1.22 4.31 16.09
N LEU A 166 -0.17 4.28 15.27
CA LEU A 166 -0.05 3.45 14.07
C LEU A 166 0.57 2.07 14.34
N ARG A 167 1.10 1.85 15.54
CA ARG A 167 1.86 0.65 15.92
C ARG A 167 1.14 -0.66 15.61
N ASP A 168 -0.15 -0.76 15.93
CA ASP A 168 -0.90 -1.99 15.73
C ASP A 168 -1.15 -2.29 14.25
N ALA A 169 -1.37 -1.26 13.43
CA ALA A 169 -1.60 -1.41 12.00
C ALA A 169 -0.29 -1.77 11.27
N THR A 170 0.80 -1.07 11.59
CA THR A 170 2.11 -1.35 10.99
C THR A 170 2.67 -2.71 11.40
N ALA A 171 2.43 -3.15 12.66
CA ALA A 171 2.81 -4.49 13.11
C ALA A 171 2.12 -5.58 12.30
N GLN A 172 0.83 -5.45 11.95
CA GLN A 172 0.13 -6.42 11.12
C GLN A 172 0.71 -6.52 9.71
N ILE A 173 1.18 -5.42 9.13
CA ILE A 173 1.89 -5.43 7.84
C ILE A 173 3.21 -6.20 7.97
N VAL A 174 3.98 -5.93 9.01
CA VAL A 174 5.24 -6.64 9.29
C VAL A 174 5.00 -8.14 9.47
N ASP A 175 3.98 -8.52 10.23
CA ASP A 175 3.63 -9.93 10.44
C ASP A 175 3.23 -10.63 9.13
N ALA A 176 2.54 -9.92 8.24
CA ALA A 176 2.20 -10.44 6.92
C ALA A 176 3.45 -10.61 6.03
N VAL A 177 4.40 -9.66 6.08
CA VAL A 177 5.70 -9.78 5.39
C VAL A 177 6.46 -11.02 5.89
N HIS A 178 6.55 -11.22 7.20
CA HIS A 178 7.15 -12.43 7.78
C HIS A 178 6.47 -13.71 7.31
N SER A 179 5.13 -13.74 7.32
CA SER A 179 4.37 -14.92 6.89
C SER A 179 4.62 -15.30 5.42
N VAL A 180 4.87 -14.31 4.55
CA VAL A 180 5.23 -14.56 3.15
C VAL A 180 6.67 -15.07 3.04
N LEU A 181 7.62 -14.48 3.77
CA LEU A 181 9.02 -14.92 3.80
C LEU A 181 9.14 -16.37 4.29
N GLU A 182 8.42 -16.73 5.35
CA GLU A 182 8.40 -18.10 5.90
C GLU A 182 7.90 -19.16 4.90
N LYS A 183 7.00 -18.78 4.00
CA LYS A 183 6.45 -19.67 2.96
C LYS A 183 7.27 -19.66 1.68
N THR A 184 8.24 -18.74 1.58
CA THR A 184 9.07 -18.58 0.39
C THR A 184 10.11 -19.70 0.29
N PRO A 185 10.30 -20.33 -0.88
CA PRO A 185 11.35 -21.32 -1.08
C PRO A 185 12.73 -20.75 -0.68
N PRO A 186 13.62 -21.55 -0.06
CA PRO A 186 14.89 -21.07 0.49
C PRO A 186 15.79 -20.34 -0.51
N GLU A 187 15.82 -20.78 -1.76
CA GLU A 187 16.62 -20.17 -2.83
C GLU A 187 16.12 -18.76 -3.14
N LEU A 188 14.81 -18.57 -3.23
CA LEU A 188 14.21 -17.26 -3.48
C LEU A 188 14.29 -16.35 -2.25
N ALA A 189 14.24 -16.92 -1.05
CA ALA A 189 14.45 -16.16 0.18
C ALA A 189 15.88 -15.62 0.28
N ALA A 190 16.88 -16.39 -0.17
CA ALA A 190 18.27 -15.93 -0.28
C ALA A 190 18.40 -14.78 -1.28
N ASP A 191 17.76 -14.88 -2.45
CA ASP A 191 17.73 -13.79 -3.42
C ASP A 191 17.14 -12.51 -2.84
N ILE A 192 16.04 -12.63 -2.07
CA ILE A 192 15.37 -11.47 -1.42
C ILE A 192 16.29 -10.85 -0.37
N ALA A 193 17.04 -11.65 0.39
CA ALA A 193 17.99 -11.13 1.37
C ALA A 193 19.07 -10.26 0.72
N ASP A 194 19.52 -10.62 -0.49
CA ASP A 194 20.52 -9.87 -1.24
C ASP A 194 19.94 -8.65 -1.98
N ARG A 195 18.72 -8.76 -2.50
CA ARG A 195 18.09 -7.75 -3.37
C ARG A 195 17.25 -6.74 -2.61
N GLY A 196 16.75 -7.14 -1.46
CA GLY A 196 15.86 -6.32 -0.63
C GLY A 196 14.37 -6.52 -0.91
N ILE A 197 13.57 -5.83 -0.11
CA ILE A 197 12.12 -5.73 -0.23
C ILE A 197 11.78 -4.39 -0.86
N VAL A 198 10.91 -4.38 -1.87
CA VAL A 198 10.47 -3.15 -2.53
C VAL A 198 9.05 -2.81 -2.10
N LEU A 199 8.87 -1.59 -1.60
CA LEU A 199 7.57 -1.05 -1.19
C LEU A 199 6.97 -0.22 -2.32
N THR A 200 5.66 -0.36 -2.53
CA THR A 200 4.86 0.44 -3.47
C THR A 200 3.53 0.83 -2.83
N GLY A 201 2.72 1.60 -3.59
CA GLY A 201 1.45 2.14 -3.10
C GLY A 201 1.61 3.39 -2.24
N GLY A 202 0.51 4.13 -2.07
CA GLY A 202 0.53 5.40 -1.32
C GLY A 202 0.84 5.23 0.17
N GLY A 203 0.47 4.08 0.77
CA GLY A 203 0.74 3.76 2.17
C GLY A 203 2.22 3.54 2.46
N SER A 204 3.03 3.15 1.46
CA SER A 204 4.48 2.98 1.59
C SER A 204 5.22 4.28 1.88
N LEU A 205 4.59 5.43 1.60
CA LEU A 205 5.16 6.76 1.89
C LEU A 205 5.09 7.13 3.38
N LEU A 206 4.50 6.27 4.23
CA LEU A 206 4.53 6.49 5.67
C LEU A 206 5.97 6.46 6.17
N GLN A 207 6.38 7.58 6.76
CA GLN A 207 7.76 7.72 7.23
C GLN A 207 8.16 6.64 8.23
N GLY A 208 9.36 6.10 8.09
CA GLY A 208 9.88 5.08 9.00
C GLY A 208 9.37 3.67 8.73
N LEU A 209 8.58 3.45 7.69
CA LEU A 209 8.06 2.12 7.37
C LEU A 209 9.14 1.20 6.79
N GLU A 210 10.06 1.74 6.00
CA GLU A 210 11.25 1.02 5.53
C GLU A 210 12.08 0.53 6.71
N GLU A 211 12.46 1.44 7.61
CA GLU A 211 13.26 1.15 8.79
C GLU A 211 12.56 0.16 9.74
N LEU A 212 11.23 0.25 9.85
CA LEU A 212 10.46 -0.69 10.64
C LEU A 212 10.56 -2.11 10.07
N ILE A 213 10.28 -2.28 8.77
CA ILE A 213 10.32 -3.60 8.10
C ILE A 213 11.75 -4.14 8.15
N GLU A 214 12.76 -3.33 7.81
CA GLU A 214 14.17 -3.72 7.86
C GLU A 214 14.61 -4.13 9.27
N SER A 215 14.22 -3.38 10.32
CA SER A 215 14.55 -3.71 11.71
C SER A 215 13.94 -5.04 12.17
N LYS A 216 12.83 -5.45 11.58
CA LYS A 216 12.11 -6.67 11.95
C LYS A 216 12.51 -7.88 11.11
N THR A 217 12.83 -7.69 9.84
CA THR A 217 13.18 -8.78 8.91
C THR A 217 14.68 -8.99 8.76
N GLY A 218 15.48 -7.96 9.04
CA GLY A 218 16.93 -7.94 8.75
C GLY A 218 17.22 -7.81 7.24
N ILE A 219 16.22 -7.51 6.41
CA ILE A 219 16.35 -7.39 4.96
C ILE A 219 16.24 -5.92 4.58
N ASN A 220 17.19 -5.42 3.77
CA ASN A 220 17.14 -4.05 3.26
C ASN A 220 15.79 -3.79 2.58
N THR A 221 15.15 -2.68 2.93
CA THR A 221 13.82 -2.33 2.44
C THR A 221 13.86 -0.95 1.81
N MET A 222 13.28 -0.80 0.64
CA MET A 222 13.28 0.46 -0.12
C MET A 222 11.93 0.73 -0.76
N THR A 223 11.51 1.98 -0.78
CA THR A 223 10.33 2.43 -1.51
C THR A 223 10.68 2.71 -2.97
N ALA A 224 9.80 2.30 -3.89
CA ALA A 224 9.93 2.59 -5.31
C ALA A 224 9.99 4.12 -5.56
N GLU A 225 10.60 4.55 -6.66
CA GLU A 225 10.78 5.97 -6.99
C GLU A 225 9.42 6.71 -7.11
N ASP A 226 8.42 6.08 -7.72
CA ASP A 226 7.04 6.59 -7.80
C ASP A 226 6.03 5.54 -7.33
N PRO A 227 5.90 5.34 -6.00
CA PRO A 227 5.13 4.24 -5.47
C PRO A 227 3.63 4.36 -5.71
N MET A 228 3.10 5.59 -5.80
CA MET A 228 1.65 5.82 -6.01
C MET A 228 1.18 5.43 -7.41
N THR A 229 2.06 5.44 -8.40
CA THR A 229 1.72 5.16 -9.81
C THR A 229 2.28 3.85 -10.30
N ALA A 230 3.08 3.14 -9.51
CA ALA A 230 3.76 1.90 -9.89
C ALA A 230 2.80 0.87 -10.51
N VAL A 231 1.68 0.56 -9.86
CA VAL A 231 0.68 -0.37 -10.39
C VAL A 231 0.13 0.10 -11.74
N ALA A 232 -0.17 1.39 -11.89
CA ALA A 232 -0.71 1.95 -13.13
C ALA A 232 0.31 1.95 -14.28
N ILE A 233 1.59 2.13 -13.97
CA ILE A 233 2.69 2.09 -14.95
C ILE A 233 2.95 0.66 -15.44
N GLY A 234 2.84 -0.31 -14.53
CA GLY A 234 3.09 -1.72 -14.83
C GLY A 234 1.90 -2.47 -15.44
N THR A 235 0.71 -1.85 -15.44
CA THR A 235 -0.51 -2.39 -16.04
C THR A 235 -0.61 -2.05 -17.51
#